data_b41e3946b05a39ebfb368b0e3e21c2ad
#
_entry.id   b41e3946b05a39ebfb368b0e3e21c2ad
#
_cell.length_a   1.000
_cell.length_b   1.000
_cell.length_c   1.000
_cell.angle_alpha   90.00
_cell.angle_beta   90.00
_cell.angle_gamma   90.00
#
_symmetry.space_group_name_H-M   'P 1'
#
loop_
_entity.id
_entity.type
_entity.pdbx_description
1 polymer ?
#
loop_
_entity_poly.entity_id
_entity_poly.type
_entity_poly.pdbx_seq_one_letter_code
_entity_poly.pdbx_strand_id
1 'polypeptide(L)'
;MFAPSKIFRTFIALGTLSLLSGCLQSLPQKNSSTPAQPTQTAEQLLAQAQQQAPANASSSRLEAADLFSLQGQPSQAKQALSLVDPTLLTSEQQLLLQLISAELALNEQRTEQAHRALQAAKSAAAIPEQLAQRFSLAEANLLEQQKQPEQALQLRLALNQDLDTPYLAQHNREAIWRLVNQLPLASFTSANPELQQWVELAKLVRQPTPLNIQQQAIEAWQQNHPQHPASLYPPQAITHLLSLSNHQLQHIGLVLPSSGPFAVPAQAIREGFVSAQAQDGSEAPFISFYDSTQLTNLDAFYQTAKTDGVELLVGPWERELISQIGNKTTFAIPTLALNYLPATEPSINPNLYQFGISPEDEARQVALQAANEGLTKAAIISLPDHPLSQRATAAFSHTFQQMGGSITQTIQLAPGNPLQQIITKQLASDQEAEFVFLQTSPPLAKRLLPFIQRDDLPLPVYAISVAISDFNQVESSSHYRCQSLH
;
A
#
# COMPACT_ATOMS: atom_id res chain seq x y z
N MET A 1 -29.53 2.10 63.58
CA MET A 1 -28.92 1.55 64.79
C MET A 1 -27.45 1.33 64.50
N PHE A 2 -26.64 2.13 65.15
CA PHE A 2 -25.22 1.99 65.51
C PHE A 2 -24.18 1.73 64.40
N ALA A 3 -23.48 2.82 64.02
CA ALA A 3 -22.02 2.86 63.94
C ALA A 3 -21.44 2.88 65.39
N PRO A 4 -20.14 2.94 65.73
CA PRO A 4 -18.97 3.33 64.91
C PRO A 4 -17.62 2.64 65.32
N SER A 5 -16.56 3.17 64.77
CA SER A 5 -15.24 3.66 65.29
C SER A 5 -14.01 2.78 65.07
N LYS A 6 -13.05 3.41 64.37
CA LYS A 6 -11.71 3.92 64.74
C LYS A 6 -10.76 2.95 65.46
N ILE A 7 -9.54 2.76 64.97
CA ILE A 7 -8.30 3.39 65.53
C ILE A 7 -7.05 2.76 64.86
N PHE A 8 -6.23 3.64 64.24
CA PHE A 8 -4.77 3.73 64.21
C PHE A 8 -3.97 2.68 65.01
N ARG A 9 -2.92 2.12 64.40
CA ARG A 9 -1.57 2.09 64.99
C ARG A 9 -0.47 1.69 63.99
N THR A 10 0.44 2.63 63.82
CA THR A 10 1.80 2.52 63.30
C THR A 10 2.63 1.54 64.11
N PHE A 11 3.41 0.66 63.45
CA PHE A 11 4.62 0.11 64.03
C PHE A 11 5.73 0.02 62.98
N ILE A 12 6.81 0.74 63.25
CA ILE A 12 8.13 0.62 62.66
C ILE A 12 8.82 -0.58 63.33
N ALA A 13 9.42 -1.47 62.57
CA ALA A 13 10.47 -2.35 63.04
C ALA A 13 11.51 -2.61 61.94
N LEU A 14 12.71 -2.11 62.24
CA LEU A 14 13.98 -2.42 61.57
C LEU A 14 14.40 -3.88 61.80
N GLY A 15 15.20 -4.39 60.83
CA GLY A 15 16.14 -5.51 61.04
C GLY A 15 15.82 -6.70 60.14
N THR A 16 16.65 -7.18 59.31
CA THR A 16 18.04 -7.55 59.29
C THR A 16 18.36 -8.11 57.89
N LEU A 17 19.45 -7.68 57.36
CA LEU A 17 20.10 -8.12 56.13
C LEU A 17 20.53 -9.58 56.30
N SER A 18 20.04 -10.49 55.42
CA SER A 18 20.60 -11.84 55.28
C SER A 18 21.04 -12.02 53.82
N LEU A 19 22.36 -12.00 53.65
CA LEU A 19 23.07 -12.33 52.42
C LEU A 19 22.80 -13.81 52.08
N LEU A 20 22.11 -14.08 50.99
CA LEU A 20 22.11 -15.38 50.30
C LEU A 20 22.82 -15.18 48.98
N SER A 21 24.10 -15.57 48.95
CA SER A 21 24.91 -15.74 47.73
C SER A 21 24.38 -16.92 46.95
N GLY A 22 23.56 -16.69 45.95
CA GLY A 22 23.17 -17.65 44.94
C GLY A 22 24.05 -17.48 43.71
N CYS A 23 24.80 -18.52 43.39
CA CYS A 23 25.63 -18.59 42.16
C CYS A 23 24.78 -18.33 40.91
N LEU A 24 24.90 -17.18 40.31
CA LEU A 24 24.53 -16.99 38.91
C LEU A 24 25.65 -17.63 38.07
N GLN A 25 25.33 -18.78 37.46
CA GLN A 25 26.13 -19.31 36.36
C GLN A 25 26.05 -18.27 35.20
N SER A 26 27.18 -17.65 34.90
CA SER A 26 27.37 -16.79 33.76
C SER A 26 27.22 -17.60 32.47
N LEU A 27 26.13 -17.37 31.74
CA LEU A 27 26.04 -17.73 30.32
C LEU A 27 27.17 -17.00 29.60
N PRO A 28 27.82 -17.62 28.60
CA PRO A 28 28.88 -16.97 27.85
C PRO A 28 28.25 -15.79 27.08
N GLN A 29 28.58 -14.58 27.49
CA GLN A 29 28.37 -13.39 26.68
C GLN A 29 29.20 -13.57 25.41
N LYS A 30 28.48 -13.80 24.30
CA LYS A 30 29.03 -13.57 22.97
C LYS A 30 29.45 -12.11 22.97
N ASN A 31 30.74 -11.84 22.82
CA ASN A 31 31.26 -10.48 22.67
C ASN A 31 30.53 -9.79 21.53
N SER A 32 29.47 -9.08 21.87
CA SER A 32 28.92 -8.06 20.99
C SER A 32 29.93 -6.89 21.10
N SER A 33 30.83 -6.82 20.14
CA SER A 33 31.51 -5.58 19.85
C SER A 33 30.41 -4.57 19.48
N THR A 34 30.04 -3.74 20.46
CA THR A 34 29.25 -2.53 20.20
C THR A 34 29.99 -1.81 19.08
N PRO A 35 29.31 -1.46 17.96
CA PRO A 35 29.94 -0.63 16.93
C PRO A 35 30.41 0.63 17.65
N ALA A 36 31.68 0.95 17.56
CA ALA A 36 32.22 2.18 18.11
C ALA A 36 31.36 3.32 17.53
N GLN A 37 30.64 4.06 18.41
CA GLN A 37 29.96 5.27 17.97
C GLN A 37 30.99 6.13 17.24
N PRO A 38 30.65 6.71 16.08
CA PRO A 38 31.58 7.57 15.39
C PRO A 38 32.01 8.67 16.34
N THR A 39 33.29 8.81 16.55
CA THR A 39 33.89 9.72 17.54
C THR A 39 33.60 11.17 17.19
N GLN A 40 33.09 11.46 15.99
CA GLN A 40 32.80 12.81 15.48
C GLN A 40 31.46 12.83 14.72
N THR A 41 30.73 13.94 14.84
CA THR A 41 29.52 14.15 14.01
C THR A 41 29.88 14.60 12.59
N ALA A 42 28.94 14.49 11.66
CA ALA A 42 29.12 14.95 10.29
C ALA A 42 29.48 16.45 10.21
N GLU A 43 28.86 17.27 11.05
CA GLU A 43 29.13 18.71 11.16
C GLU A 43 30.53 18.99 11.72
N GLN A 44 30.98 18.19 12.68
CA GLN A 44 32.36 18.31 13.21
C GLN A 44 33.41 17.95 12.18
N LEU A 45 33.17 16.90 11.36
CA LEU A 45 34.03 16.54 10.24
C LEU A 45 34.12 17.66 9.19
N LEU A 46 32.97 18.30 8.85
CA LEU A 46 32.97 19.44 7.93
C LEU A 46 33.72 20.65 8.48
N ALA A 47 33.56 20.94 9.77
CA ALA A 47 34.29 22.03 10.43
C ALA A 47 35.80 21.76 10.45
N GLN A 48 36.21 20.53 10.76
CA GLN A 48 37.61 20.09 10.74
C GLN A 48 38.23 20.16 9.36
N ALA A 49 37.48 19.80 8.32
CA ALA A 49 37.94 19.82 6.93
C ALA A 49 38.37 21.22 6.46
N GLN A 50 37.83 22.30 7.07
CA GLN A 50 38.22 23.69 6.75
C GLN A 50 39.66 24.02 7.15
N GLN A 51 40.24 23.28 8.11
CA GLN A 51 41.57 23.53 8.68
C GLN A 51 42.61 22.50 8.24
N GLN A 52 42.20 21.51 7.40
CA GLN A 52 43.05 20.40 6.97
C GLN A 52 43.71 20.67 5.61
N ALA A 53 44.78 19.93 5.34
CA ALA A 53 45.38 19.84 4.00
C ALA A 53 44.36 19.28 2.99
N PRO A 54 44.40 19.63 1.70
CA PRO A 54 43.39 19.30 0.71
C PRO A 54 42.96 17.83 0.66
N ALA A 55 43.91 16.89 0.72
CA ALA A 55 43.60 15.47 0.72
C ALA A 55 42.81 15.02 1.96
N ASN A 56 43.27 15.41 3.15
CA ASN A 56 42.56 15.11 4.40
C ASN A 56 41.21 15.83 4.48
N ALA A 57 41.10 17.05 3.95
CA ALA A 57 39.87 17.76 3.84
C ALA A 57 38.83 17.06 2.96
N SER A 58 39.24 16.51 1.80
CA SER A 58 38.41 15.71 0.93
C SER A 58 37.93 14.41 1.59
N SER A 59 38.83 13.73 2.32
CA SER A 59 38.47 12.55 3.11
C SER A 59 37.42 12.86 4.17
N SER A 60 37.64 13.90 5.01
CA SER A 60 36.69 14.28 6.05
C SER A 60 35.33 14.73 5.50
N ARG A 61 35.29 15.39 4.34
CA ARG A 61 34.03 15.76 3.66
C ARG A 61 33.28 14.55 3.14
N LEU A 62 34.00 13.54 2.61
CA LEU A 62 33.42 12.29 2.17
C LEU A 62 32.83 11.50 3.34
N GLU A 63 33.53 11.42 4.46
CA GLU A 63 33.04 10.81 5.71
C GLU A 63 31.80 11.53 6.25
N ALA A 64 31.79 12.86 6.20
CA ALA A 64 30.60 13.64 6.59
C ALA A 64 29.42 13.37 5.66
N ALA A 65 29.66 13.28 4.35
CA ALA A 65 28.62 12.95 3.40
C ALA A 65 28.05 11.54 3.63
N ASP A 66 28.89 10.58 4.00
CA ASP A 66 28.49 9.23 4.36
C ASP A 66 27.59 9.21 5.59
N LEU A 67 28.01 9.89 6.66
CA LEU A 67 27.20 10.02 7.88
C LEU A 67 25.85 10.67 7.62
N PHE A 68 25.79 11.74 6.82
CA PHE A 68 24.51 12.38 6.43
C PHE A 68 23.64 11.44 5.60
N SER A 69 24.22 10.63 4.70
CA SER A 69 23.48 9.63 3.92
C SER A 69 22.86 8.58 4.85
N LEU A 70 23.64 8.04 5.79
CA LEU A 70 23.20 7.05 6.77
C LEU A 70 22.17 7.58 7.76
N GLN A 71 22.17 8.91 8.01
CA GLN A 71 21.18 9.58 8.86
C GLN A 71 19.91 9.99 8.11
N GLY A 72 19.78 9.67 6.81
CA GLY A 72 18.65 10.05 5.99
C GLY A 72 18.57 11.57 5.71
N GLN A 73 19.72 12.22 5.61
CA GLN A 73 19.85 13.66 5.34
C GLN A 73 20.46 13.91 3.95
N PRO A 74 19.75 13.58 2.85
CA PRO A 74 20.33 13.59 1.49
C PRO A 74 20.77 14.98 1.03
N SER A 75 20.12 16.06 1.48
CA SER A 75 20.51 17.42 1.12
C SER A 75 21.88 17.79 1.68
N GLN A 76 22.16 17.46 2.94
CA GLN A 76 23.46 17.68 3.58
C GLN A 76 24.53 16.77 2.99
N ALA A 77 24.20 15.50 2.74
CA ALA A 77 25.10 14.57 2.06
C ALA A 77 25.54 15.12 0.70
N LYS A 78 24.61 15.60 -0.11
CA LYS A 78 24.88 16.20 -1.42
C LYS A 78 25.74 17.44 -1.33
N GLN A 79 25.48 18.32 -0.35
CA GLN A 79 26.29 19.50 -0.11
C GLN A 79 27.72 19.13 0.29
N ALA A 80 27.91 18.17 1.19
CA ALA A 80 29.22 17.68 1.60
C ALA A 80 30.01 17.06 0.42
N LEU A 81 29.32 16.24 -0.40
CA LEU A 81 29.93 15.65 -1.61
C LEU A 81 30.38 16.69 -2.63
N SER A 82 29.67 17.80 -2.78
CA SER A 82 30.05 18.86 -3.73
C SER A 82 31.39 19.54 -3.42
N LEU A 83 31.87 19.37 -2.19
CA LEU A 83 33.14 19.91 -1.70
C LEU A 83 34.30 18.90 -1.75
N VAL A 84 34.03 17.66 -2.19
CA VAL A 84 35.03 16.58 -2.30
C VAL A 84 35.77 16.71 -3.64
N ASP A 85 37.09 16.69 -3.57
CA ASP A 85 37.94 16.53 -4.79
C ASP A 85 38.20 15.03 -5.03
N PRO A 86 37.60 14.42 -6.06
CA PRO A 86 37.78 12.99 -6.31
C PRO A 86 39.20 12.57 -6.62
N THR A 87 40.03 13.49 -7.10
CA THR A 87 41.44 13.18 -7.50
C THR A 87 42.36 12.98 -6.30
N LEU A 88 41.95 13.42 -5.11
CA LEU A 88 42.67 13.32 -3.87
C LEU A 88 42.24 12.10 -3.03
N LEU A 89 41.28 11.32 -3.50
CA LEU A 89 40.73 10.17 -2.79
C LEU A 89 41.51 8.88 -3.10
N THR A 90 41.62 8.02 -2.11
CA THR A 90 42.09 6.64 -2.30
C THR A 90 41.08 5.83 -3.12
N SER A 91 41.48 4.66 -3.64
CA SER A 91 40.60 3.79 -4.41
C SER A 91 39.36 3.37 -3.60
N GLU A 92 39.50 3.07 -2.32
CA GLU A 92 38.38 2.73 -1.44
C GLU A 92 37.44 3.92 -1.20
N GLN A 93 38.00 5.11 -1.01
CA GLN A 93 37.18 6.34 -0.87
C GLN A 93 36.47 6.70 -2.17
N GLN A 94 37.05 6.41 -3.33
CA GLN A 94 36.36 6.58 -4.61
C GLN A 94 35.19 5.62 -4.75
N LEU A 95 35.27 4.37 -4.27
CA LEU A 95 34.13 3.45 -4.20
C LEU A 95 33.04 3.99 -3.30
N LEU A 96 33.36 4.49 -2.11
CA LEU A 96 32.41 5.11 -1.20
C LEU A 96 31.72 6.34 -1.85
N LEU A 97 32.50 7.20 -2.55
CA LEU A 97 31.96 8.33 -3.30
C LEU A 97 30.94 7.88 -4.36
N GLN A 98 31.24 6.82 -5.12
CA GLN A 98 30.32 6.28 -6.11
C GLN A 98 29.05 5.70 -5.46
N LEU A 99 29.19 5.01 -4.33
CA LEU A 99 28.05 4.46 -3.58
C LEU A 99 27.13 5.58 -3.11
N ILE A 100 27.64 6.59 -2.40
CA ILE A 100 26.82 7.71 -1.91
C ILE A 100 26.19 8.47 -3.09
N SER A 101 26.93 8.64 -4.19
CA SER A 101 26.40 9.27 -5.41
C SER A 101 25.24 8.47 -6.02
N ALA A 102 25.32 7.14 -6.00
CA ALA A 102 24.25 6.27 -6.45
C ALA A 102 23.03 6.36 -5.52
N GLU A 103 23.22 6.28 -4.20
CA GLU A 103 22.16 6.40 -3.20
C GLU A 103 21.40 7.74 -3.34
N LEU A 104 22.11 8.86 -3.49
CA LEU A 104 21.51 10.17 -3.73
C LEU A 104 20.76 10.25 -5.06
N ALA A 105 21.32 9.66 -6.11
CA ALA A 105 20.65 9.60 -7.40
C ALA A 105 19.35 8.77 -7.35
N LEU A 106 19.36 7.65 -6.61
CA LEU A 106 18.15 6.84 -6.37
C LEU A 106 17.09 7.60 -5.59
N ASN A 107 17.48 8.33 -4.55
CA ASN A 107 16.55 9.18 -3.78
C ASN A 107 15.89 10.27 -4.64
N GLU A 108 16.62 10.79 -5.63
CA GLU A 108 16.13 11.79 -6.59
C GLU A 108 15.48 11.16 -7.85
N GLN A 109 15.26 9.84 -7.88
CA GLN A 109 14.72 9.07 -9.01
C GLN A 109 15.52 9.22 -10.32
N ARG A 110 16.81 9.52 -10.22
CA ARG A 110 17.73 9.64 -11.35
C ARG A 110 18.38 8.30 -11.67
N THR A 111 17.57 7.35 -12.13
CA THR A 111 17.90 5.94 -12.36
C THR A 111 19.16 5.73 -13.19
N GLU A 112 19.31 6.46 -14.31
CA GLU A 112 20.47 6.34 -15.20
C GLU A 112 21.77 6.83 -14.54
N GLN A 113 21.70 7.81 -13.66
CA GLN A 113 22.86 8.30 -12.94
C GLN A 113 23.28 7.30 -11.87
N ALA A 114 22.31 6.73 -11.14
CA ALA A 114 22.57 5.68 -10.16
C ALA A 114 23.20 4.45 -10.83
N HIS A 115 22.64 4.01 -11.95
CA HIS A 115 23.17 2.89 -12.71
C HIS A 115 24.62 3.10 -13.11
N ARG A 116 24.96 4.26 -13.66
CA ARG A 116 26.34 4.58 -14.05
C ARG A 116 27.30 4.59 -12.86
N ALA A 117 26.88 5.14 -11.71
CA ALA A 117 27.71 5.18 -10.50
C ALA A 117 28.02 3.77 -9.97
N LEU A 118 27.00 2.90 -9.88
CA LEU A 118 27.17 1.51 -9.45
C LEU A 118 28.03 0.70 -10.43
N GLN A 119 27.87 0.88 -11.74
CA GLN A 119 28.70 0.22 -12.75
C GLN A 119 30.15 0.70 -12.69
N ALA A 120 30.38 2.01 -12.50
CA ALA A 120 31.73 2.55 -12.35
C ALA A 120 32.43 1.94 -11.12
N ALA A 121 31.73 1.82 -10.00
CA ALA A 121 32.28 1.18 -8.80
C ALA A 121 32.65 -0.29 -9.04
N LYS A 122 31.78 -1.08 -9.62
CA LYS A 122 32.02 -2.50 -9.93
C LYS A 122 33.17 -2.73 -10.89
N SER A 123 33.38 -1.79 -11.82
CA SER A 123 34.46 -1.89 -12.82
C SER A 123 35.82 -1.45 -12.29
N ALA A 124 35.86 -0.64 -11.22
CA ALA A 124 37.06 -0.02 -10.72
C ALA A 124 37.88 -0.92 -9.79
N ALA A 125 37.21 -1.65 -8.87
CA ALA A 125 37.87 -2.53 -7.90
C ALA A 125 36.89 -3.54 -7.29
N ALA A 126 37.40 -4.52 -6.55
CA ALA A 126 36.59 -5.36 -5.69
C ALA A 126 35.94 -4.52 -4.59
N ILE A 127 34.63 -4.70 -4.38
CA ILE A 127 33.85 -3.97 -3.36
C ILE A 127 34.30 -4.49 -1.98
N PRO A 128 34.78 -3.62 -1.06
CA PRO A 128 35.10 -4.00 0.30
C PRO A 128 33.92 -4.60 1.03
N GLU A 129 34.15 -5.56 1.91
CA GLU A 129 33.10 -6.24 2.68
C GLU A 129 32.21 -5.25 3.44
N GLN A 130 32.80 -4.20 4.00
CA GLN A 130 32.07 -3.15 4.73
C GLN A 130 31.07 -2.37 3.88
N LEU A 131 31.29 -2.28 2.57
CA LEU A 131 30.41 -1.58 1.63
C LEU A 131 29.50 -2.53 0.85
N ALA A 132 29.77 -3.85 0.86
CA ALA A 132 29.07 -4.83 0.04
C ALA A 132 27.55 -4.84 0.26
N GLN A 133 27.12 -4.79 1.52
CA GLN A 133 25.70 -4.77 1.88
C GLN A 133 25.00 -3.52 1.32
N ARG A 134 25.61 -2.35 1.46
CA ARG A 134 25.03 -1.08 0.94
C ARG A 134 25.00 -1.05 -0.59
N PHE A 135 26.04 -1.55 -1.26
CA PHE A 135 26.03 -1.70 -2.71
C PHE A 135 24.88 -2.59 -3.18
N SER A 136 24.68 -3.73 -2.53
CA SER A 136 23.58 -4.64 -2.88
C SER A 136 22.20 -4.04 -2.60
N LEU A 137 22.04 -3.24 -1.53
CA LEU A 137 20.81 -2.49 -1.27
C LEU A 137 20.55 -1.40 -2.33
N ALA A 138 21.61 -0.70 -2.75
CA ALA A 138 21.50 0.29 -3.82
C ALA A 138 21.14 -0.37 -5.16
N GLU A 139 21.65 -1.58 -5.44
CA GLU A 139 21.24 -2.38 -6.60
C GLU A 139 19.77 -2.81 -6.53
N ALA A 140 19.31 -3.27 -5.37
CA ALA A 140 17.91 -3.63 -5.19
C ALA A 140 16.99 -2.40 -5.43
N ASN A 141 17.38 -1.22 -4.93
CA ASN A 141 16.67 0.03 -5.19
C ASN A 141 16.68 0.40 -6.68
N LEU A 142 17.80 0.19 -7.36
CA LEU A 142 17.92 0.42 -8.79
C LEU A 142 16.99 -0.49 -9.60
N LEU A 143 16.95 -1.79 -9.27
CA LEU A 143 16.07 -2.77 -9.89
C LEU A 143 14.58 -2.37 -9.73
N GLU A 144 14.19 -1.87 -8.56
CA GLU A 144 12.83 -1.38 -8.35
C GLU A 144 12.50 -0.20 -9.28
N GLN A 145 13.41 0.78 -9.40
CA GLN A 145 13.21 1.92 -10.30
C GLN A 145 13.22 1.53 -11.78
N GLN A 146 13.93 0.45 -12.12
CA GLN A 146 13.93 -0.15 -13.47
C GLN A 146 12.71 -1.04 -13.73
N LYS A 147 11.73 -1.07 -12.81
CA LYS A 147 10.52 -1.90 -12.91
C LYS A 147 10.82 -3.41 -12.98
N GLN A 148 11.80 -3.86 -12.21
CA GLN A 148 12.19 -5.27 -12.04
C GLN A 148 11.97 -5.72 -10.58
N PRO A 149 10.72 -5.66 -10.06
CA PRO A 149 10.43 -5.85 -8.63
C PRO A 149 10.71 -7.27 -8.15
N GLU A 150 10.57 -8.30 -8.99
CA GLU A 150 10.87 -9.68 -8.61
C GLU A 150 12.37 -9.88 -8.34
N GLN A 151 13.23 -9.31 -9.19
CA GLN A 151 14.69 -9.40 -9.01
C GLN A 151 15.13 -8.59 -7.78
N ALA A 152 14.54 -7.41 -7.58
CA ALA A 152 14.75 -6.60 -6.39
C ALA A 152 14.38 -7.37 -5.11
N LEU A 153 13.21 -8.04 -5.09
CA LEU A 153 12.74 -8.83 -3.96
C LEU A 153 13.69 -10.00 -3.66
N GLN A 154 14.15 -10.73 -4.68
CA GLN A 154 15.12 -11.82 -4.49
C GLN A 154 16.43 -11.34 -3.87
N LEU A 155 16.96 -10.21 -4.34
CA LEU A 155 18.20 -9.62 -3.81
C LEU A 155 18.00 -9.16 -2.36
N ARG A 156 16.87 -8.53 -2.04
CA ARG A 156 16.54 -8.08 -0.68
C ARG A 156 16.38 -9.22 0.31
N LEU A 157 15.76 -10.33 -0.10
CA LEU A 157 15.64 -11.53 0.73
C LEU A 157 17.00 -12.16 1.01
N ALA A 158 17.89 -12.23 0.00
CA ALA A 158 19.25 -12.73 0.20
C ALA A 158 20.06 -11.89 1.21
N LEU A 159 19.82 -10.57 1.25
CA LEU A 159 20.50 -9.65 2.18
C LEU A 159 19.91 -9.64 3.59
N ASN A 160 18.67 -10.08 3.76
CA ASN A 160 17.90 -9.83 4.99
C ASN A 160 18.52 -10.44 6.25
N GLN A 161 19.28 -11.52 6.11
CA GLN A 161 19.96 -12.20 7.22
C GLN A 161 21.34 -11.62 7.53
N ASP A 162 21.95 -10.90 6.58
CA ASP A 162 23.35 -10.45 6.66
C ASP A 162 23.47 -8.97 7.08
N LEU A 163 22.35 -8.23 7.16
CA LEU A 163 22.36 -6.79 7.47
C LEU A 163 22.64 -6.53 8.96
N ASP A 164 23.85 -6.10 9.28
CA ASP A 164 24.27 -5.82 10.65
C ASP A 164 23.78 -4.47 11.20
N THR A 165 23.50 -3.52 10.32
CA THR A 165 23.05 -2.18 10.71
C THR A 165 21.53 -2.18 10.90
N PRO A 166 21.02 -1.91 12.12
CA PRO A 166 19.57 -1.95 12.41
C PRO A 166 18.73 -1.08 11.47
N TYR A 167 19.22 0.11 11.12
CA TYR A 167 18.58 1.03 10.19
C TYR A 167 18.42 0.40 8.79
N LEU A 168 19.52 -0.14 8.21
CA LEU A 168 19.49 -0.78 6.88
C LEU A 168 18.61 -2.02 6.88
N ALA A 169 18.69 -2.83 7.94
CA ALA A 169 17.85 -4.01 8.10
C ALA A 169 16.36 -3.65 8.17
N GLN A 170 15.98 -2.60 8.90
CA GLN A 170 14.59 -2.13 8.96
C GLN A 170 14.12 -1.63 7.59
N HIS A 171 14.90 -0.79 6.92
CA HIS A 171 14.56 -0.31 5.58
C HIS A 171 14.41 -1.44 4.56
N ASN A 172 15.26 -2.46 4.65
CA ASN A 172 15.17 -3.62 3.77
C ASN A 172 13.87 -4.42 4.01
N ARG A 173 13.48 -4.63 5.27
CA ARG A 173 12.22 -5.32 5.62
C ARG A 173 11.00 -4.55 5.15
N GLU A 174 10.99 -3.22 5.32
CA GLU A 174 9.90 -2.37 4.78
C GLU A 174 9.79 -2.47 3.26
N ALA A 175 10.94 -2.54 2.56
CA ALA A 175 10.93 -2.70 1.11
C ALA A 175 10.47 -4.11 0.69
N ILE A 176 10.89 -5.18 1.38
CA ILE A 176 10.38 -6.54 1.15
C ILE A 176 8.85 -6.55 1.33
N TRP A 177 8.37 -6.02 2.45
CA TRP A 177 6.92 -5.94 2.74
C TRP A 177 6.16 -5.20 1.64
N ARG A 178 6.66 -4.05 1.22
CA ARG A 178 6.07 -3.25 0.13
C ARG A 178 6.03 -4.04 -1.18
N LEU A 179 7.14 -4.69 -1.58
CA LEU A 179 7.25 -5.47 -2.81
C LEU A 179 6.30 -6.67 -2.80
N VAL A 180 6.23 -7.42 -1.71
CA VAL A 180 5.30 -8.56 -1.58
C VAL A 180 3.85 -8.08 -1.68
N ASN A 181 3.53 -6.87 -1.17
CA ASN A 181 2.19 -6.31 -1.28
C ASN A 181 1.86 -5.67 -2.63
N GLN A 182 2.85 -5.33 -3.44
CA GLN A 182 2.65 -4.79 -4.79
C GLN A 182 2.50 -5.86 -5.86
N LEU A 183 3.13 -7.01 -5.66
CA LEU A 183 3.13 -8.10 -6.63
C LEU A 183 1.92 -9.03 -6.47
N PRO A 184 1.45 -9.68 -7.54
CA PRO A 184 0.42 -10.69 -7.45
C PRO A 184 0.89 -11.86 -6.58
N LEU A 185 0.11 -12.25 -5.58
CA LEU A 185 0.47 -13.35 -4.69
C LEU A 185 0.61 -14.70 -5.43
N ALA A 186 -0.08 -14.87 -6.55
CA ALA A 186 0.01 -16.05 -7.41
C ALA A 186 1.34 -16.17 -8.16
N SER A 187 2.08 -15.06 -8.36
CA SER A 187 3.40 -15.08 -9.01
C SER A 187 4.51 -15.67 -8.12
N PHE A 188 4.24 -15.83 -6.82
CA PHE A 188 5.23 -16.34 -5.87
C PHE A 188 5.21 -17.87 -5.82
N THR A 189 5.83 -18.51 -6.81
CA THR A 189 6.03 -19.98 -6.87
C THR A 189 7.38 -20.44 -6.32
N SER A 190 8.13 -19.54 -5.68
CA SER A 190 9.48 -19.80 -5.20
C SER A 190 9.53 -20.86 -4.09
N ALA A 191 10.55 -21.71 -4.11
CA ALA A 191 10.85 -22.65 -3.03
C ALA A 191 11.52 -21.98 -1.81
N ASN A 192 11.73 -20.66 -1.81
CA ASN A 192 12.33 -19.93 -0.69
C ASN A 192 11.34 -19.88 0.49
N PRO A 193 11.65 -20.52 1.64
CA PRO A 193 10.71 -20.58 2.78
C PRO A 193 10.42 -19.20 3.38
N GLU A 194 11.41 -18.31 3.44
CA GLU A 194 11.22 -16.95 3.97
C GLU A 194 10.24 -16.16 3.11
N LEU A 195 10.36 -16.24 1.78
CA LEU A 195 9.41 -15.61 0.87
C LEU A 195 7.99 -16.16 1.03
N GLN A 196 7.84 -17.47 1.19
CA GLN A 196 6.54 -18.10 1.45
C GLN A 196 5.89 -17.54 2.71
N GLN A 197 6.66 -17.38 3.79
CA GLN A 197 6.18 -16.81 5.05
C GLN A 197 5.79 -15.32 4.90
N TRP A 198 6.54 -14.54 4.15
CA TRP A 198 6.15 -13.16 3.79
C TRP A 198 4.83 -13.11 3.01
N VAL A 199 4.63 -14.03 2.08
CA VAL A 199 3.40 -14.16 1.27
C VAL A 199 2.21 -14.59 2.15
N GLU A 200 2.42 -15.50 3.10
CA GLU A 200 1.39 -15.90 4.08
C GLU A 200 0.94 -14.70 4.91
N LEU A 201 1.88 -13.93 5.46
CA LEU A 201 1.58 -12.72 6.21
C LEU A 201 0.81 -11.70 5.36
N ALA A 202 1.21 -11.50 4.11
CA ALA A 202 0.52 -10.60 3.19
C ALA A 202 -0.91 -11.08 2.88
N LYS A 203 -1.15 -12.38 2.76
CA LYS A 203 -2.51 -12.94 2.60
C LYS A 203 -3.39 -12.62 3.79
N LEU A 204 -2.89 -12.78 5.03
CA LEU A 204 -3.65 -12.45 6.24
C LEU A 204 -4.06 -10.98 6.28
N VAL A 205 -3.16 -10.07 5.91
CA VAL A 205 -3.43 -8.62 5.89
C VAL A 205 -4.41 -8.23 4.78
N ARG A 206 -4.40 -8.93 3.65
CA ARG A 206 -5.29 -8.63 2.51
C ARG A 206 -6.68 -9.25 2.63
N GLN A 207 -6.89 -10.20 3.54
CA GLN A 207 -8.22 -10.79 3.73
C GLN A 207 -9.18 -9.76 4.33
N PRO A 208 -10.39 -9.60 3.76
CA PRO A 208 -11.40 -8.70 4.30
C PRO A 208 -12.08 -9.35 5.53
N THR A 209 -11.36 -9.36 6.66
CA THR A 209 -11.83 -9.89 7.93
C THR A 209 -11.94 -8.79 8.98
N PRO A 210 -12.82 -8.91 9.99
CA PRO A 210 -12.87 -7.97 11.10
C PRO A 210 -11.49 -7.76 11.75
N LEU A 211 -11.21 -6.53 12.20
CA LEU A 211 -9.90 -6.14 12.73
C LEU A 211 -9.37 -7.06 13.82
N ASN A 212 -10.22 -7.43 14.79
CA ASN A 212 -9.87 -8.36 15.87
C ASN A 212 -9.46 -9.75 15.37
N ILE A 213 -10.14 -10.28 14.36
CA ILE A 213 -9.80 -11.57 13.74
C ILE A 213 -8.49 -11.46 12.98
N GLN A 214 -8.29 -10.35 12.26
CA GLN A 214 -7.05 -10.09 11.52
C GLN A 214 -5.85 -9.95 12.47
N GLN A 215 -6.01 -9.21 13.58
CA GLN A 215 -4.98 -9.07 14.61
C GLN A 215 -4.61 -10.45 15.23
N GLN A 216 -5.60 -11.24 15.62
CA GLN A 216 -5.38 -12.59 16.16
C GLN A 216 -4.67 -13.50 15.15
N ALA A 217 -5.04 -13.43 13.87
CA ALA A 217 -4.39 -14.24 12.84
C ALA A 217 -2.91 -13.85 12.65
N ILE A 218 -2.59 -12.54 12.69
CA ILE A 218 -1.21 -12.06 12.60
C ILE A 218 -0.40 -12.45 13.83
N GLU A 219 -0.96 -12.32 15.03
CA GLU A 219 -0.31 -12.74 16.28
C GLU A 219 -0.03 -14.25 16.28
N ALA A 220 -1.00 -15.05 15.83
CA ALA A 220 -0.81 -16.52 15.69
C ALA A 220 0.29 -16.84 14.66
N TRP A 221 0.34 -16.09 13.54
CA TRP A 221 1.39 -16.25 12.55
C TRP A 221 2.77 -15.93 13.14
N GLN A 222 2.91 -14.84 13.92
CA GLN A 222 4.15 -14.47 14.60
C GLN A 222 4.59 -15.55 15.61
N GLN A 223 3.66 -16.16 16.35
CA GLN A 223 3.94 -17.26 17.25
C GLN A 223 4.41 -18.53 16.53
N ASN A 224 3.87 -18.81 15.34
CA ASN A 224 4.25 -19.94 14.51
C ASN A 224 5.59 -19.73 13.80
N HIS A 225 5.99 -18.47 13.56
CA HIS A 225 7.23 -18.07 12.87
C HIS A 225 8.11 -17.16 13.75
N PRO A 226 8.51 -17.56 14.97
CA PRO A 226 9.15 -16.65 15.92
C PRO A 226 10.52 -16.15 15.48
N GLN A 227 11.18 -16.85 14.56
CA GLN A 227 12.49 -16.45 14.02
C GLN A 227 12.40 -15.67 12.70
N HIS A 228 11.19 -15.51 12.17
CA HIS A 228 11.01 -14.74 10.93
C HIS A 228 11.32 -13.25 11.16
N PRO A 229 12.00 -12.56 10.23
CA PRO A 229 12.34 -11.14 10.38
C PRO A 229 11.15 -10.23 10.69
N ALA A 230 9.98 -10.50 10.11
CA ALA A 230 8.75 -9.75 10.39
C ALA A 230 8.12 -10.04 11.76
N SER A 231 8.49 -11.14 12.44
CA SER A 231 8.08 -11.41 13.81
C SER A 231 8.99 -10.72 14.82
N LEU A 232 10.30 -10.73 14.55
CA LEU A 232 11.30 -10.08 15.41
C LEU A 232 11.23 -8.55 15.32
N TYR A 233 11.04 -8.02 14.12
CA TYR A 233 11.01 -6.60 13.80
C TYR A 233 9.93 -6.34 12.75
N PRO A 234 8.66 -6.24 13.16
CA PRO A 234 7.54 -6.12 12.23
C PRO A 234 7.63 -4.85 11.37
N PRO A 235 7.21 -4.89 10.10
CA PRO A 235 7.00 -3.69 9.31
C PRO A 235 6.05 -2.71 10.01
N GLN A 236 6.23 -1.41 9.74
CA GLN A 236 5.41 -0.36 10.36
C GLN A 236 3.91 -0.58 10.14
N ALA A 237 3.51 -1.03 8.95
CA ALA A 237 2.11 -1.32 8.64
C ALA A 237 1.53 -2.40 9.56
N ILE A 238 2.30 -3.46 9.85
CA ILE A 238 1.90 -4.53 10.78
C ILE A 238 1.83 -4.00 12.21
N THR A 239 2.87 -3.28 12.65
CA THR A 239 2.90 -2.66 13.98
C THR A 239 1.70 -1.73 14.18
N HIS A 240 1.41 -0.91 13.17
CA HIS A 240 0.25 -0.01 13.20
C HIS A 240 -1.06 -0.79 13.28
N LEU A 241 -1.24 -1.81 12.43
CA LEU A 241 -2.46 -2.64 12.43
C LEU A 241 -2.68 -3.32 13.78
N LEU A 242 -1.63 -3.87 14.40
CA LEU A 242 -1.71 -4.47 15.73
C LEU A 242 -1.97 -3.47 16.85
N SER A 243 -1.59 -2.20 16.66
CA SER A 243 -1.82 -1.11 17.63
C SER A 243 -3.22 -0.50 17.55
N LEU A 244 -3.96 -0.75 16.47
CA LEU A 244 -5.32 -0.22 16.34
C LEU A 244 -6.21 -0.77 17.44
N SER A 245 -6.94 0.11 18.13
CA SER A 245 -7.92 -0.31 19.11
C SER A 245 -9.13 -0.89 18.39
N ASN A 246 -9.64 -2.01 18.90
CA ASN A 246 -10.88 -2.60 18.42
C ASN A 246 -12.08 -1.81 18.99
N HIS A 247 -12.15 -0.51 18.63
CA HIS A 247 -13.25 0.34 19.03
C HIS A 247 -14.46 0.01 18.18
N GLN A 248 -15.49 -0.53 18.79
CA GLN A 248 -16.76 -0.78 18.13
C GLN A 248 -17.55 0.53 18.07
N LEU A 249 -17.81 0.98 16.84
CA LEU A 249 -18.63 2.18 16.63
C LEU A 249 -20.02 1.96 17.24
N GLN A 250 -20.47 2.95 18.00
CA GLN A 250 -21.81 2.93 18.62
C GLN A 250 -22.84 3.74 17.83
N HIS A 251 -22.41 4.75 17.07
CA HIS A 251 -23.30 5.63 16.35
C HIS A 251 -22.72 6.08 15.00
N ILE A 252 -23.42 5.73 13.92
CA ILE A 252 -23.10 6.14 12.55
C ILE A 252 -24.14 7.13 12.04
N GLY A 253 -23.70 8.24 11.45
CA GLY A 253 -24.53 9.18 10.72
C GLY A 253 -24.49 8.90 9.22
N LEU A 254 -25.58 8.47 8.62
CA LEU A 254 -25.68 8.23 7.18
C LEU A 254 -26.21 9.47 6.46
N VAL A 255 -25.36 10.11 5.65
CA VAL A 255 -25.62 11.39 4.99
C VAL A 255 -25.85 11.13 3.50
N LEU A 256 -27.12 11.11 3.09
CA LEU A 256 -27.51 10.74 1.73
C LEU A 256 -28.61 11.66 1.18
N PRO A 257 -28.66 11.89 -0.15
CA PRO A 257 -29.72 12.68 -0.76
C PRO A 257 -31.09 11.97 -0.69
N SER A 258 -32.12 12.67 -0.20
CA SER A 258 -33.49 12.18 -0.18
C SER A 258 -34.29 12.57 -1.44
N SER A 259 -33.76 13.48 -2.25
CA SER A 259 -34.38 13.98 -3.47
C SER A 259 -33.37 14.16 -4.60
N GLY A 260 -33.87 14.44 -5.81
CA GLY A 260 -33.01 14.63 -6.99
C GLY A 260 -32.57 13.34 -7.67
N PRO A 261 -31.59 13.43 -8.61
CA PRO A 261 -31.21 12.30 -9.47
C PRO A 261 -30.54 11.14 -8.70
N PHE A 262 -30.03 11.40 -7.52
CA PHE A 262 -29.34 10.40 -6.69
C PHE A 262 -30.25 9.78 -5.61
N ALA A 263 -31.51 10.18 -5.50
CA ALA A 263 -32.42 9.68 -4.45
C ALA A 263 -32.65 8.17 -4.51
N VAL A 264 -32.84 7.62 -5.72
CA VAL A 264 -33.07 6.16 -5.89
C VAL A 264 -31.86 5.32 -5.48
N PRO A 265 -30.64 5.56 -6.01
CA PRO A 265 -29.47 4.82 -5.55
C PRO A 265 -29.11 5.10 -4.07
N ALA A 266 -29.36 6.29 -3.55
CA ALA A 266 -29.19 6.60 -2.12
C ALA A 266 -30.12 5.77 -1.24
N GLN A 267 -31.36 5.54 -1.69
CA GLN A 267 -32.29 4.66 -1.00
C GLN A 267 -31.77 3.21 -0.94
N ALA A 268 -31.21 2.70 -2.02
CA ALA A 268 -30.61 1.36 -2.03
C ALA A 268 -29.44 1.24 -1.04
N ILE A 269 -28.57 2.26 -0.96
CA ILE A 269 -27.49 2.30 0.04
C ILE A 269 -28.09 2.28 1.47
N ARG A 270 -29.11 3.09 1.72
CA ARG A 270 -29.80 3.15 3.02
C ARG A 270 -30.38 1.80 3.41
N GLU A 271 -31.04 1.11 2.48
CA GLU A 271 -31.63 -0.23 2.70
C GLU A 271 -30.52 -1.26 2.99
N GLY A 272 -29.37 -1.19 2.31
CA GLY A 272 -28.21 -2.01 2.59
C GLY A 272 -27.69 -1.82 4.01
N PHE A 273 -27.55 -0.58 4.49
CA PHE A 273 -27.15 -0.28 5.87
C PHE A 273 -28.14 -0.81 6.90
N VAL A 274 -29.44 -0.62 6.67
CA VAL A 274 -30.51 -1.15 7.56
C VAL A 274 -30.50 -2.67 7.58
N SER A 275 -30.31 -3.31 6.42
CA SER A 275 -30.22 -4.77 6.34
C SER A 275 -29.00 -5.32 7.08
N ALA A 276 -27.85 -4.70 6.93
CA ALA A 276 -26.63 -5.08 7.66
C ALA A 276 -26.81 -4.91 9.18
N GLN A 277 -27.36 -3.75 9.61
CA GLN A 277 -27.67 -3.51 11.01
C GLN A 277 -28.59 -4.59 11.61
N ALA A 278 -29.61 -5.02 10.85
CA ALA A 278 -30.53 -6.07 11.30
C ALA A 278 -29.84 -7.44 11.43
N GLN A 279 -28.80 -7.72 10.63
CA GLN A 279 -28.02 -8.97 10.70
C GLN A 279 -27.07 -8.99 11.90
N ASP A 280 -26.45 -7.85 12.23
CA ASP A 280 -25.51 -7.73 13.36
C ASP A 280 -26.22 -7.70 14.71
N GLY A 281 -27.54 -7.49 14.75
CA GLY A 281 -28.38 -7.59 15.95
C GLY A 281 -28.06 -6.56 17.02
N SER A 282 -27.87 -6.99 18.27
CA SER A 282 -27.69 -6.08 19.42
C SER A 282 -26.31 -5.41 19.46
N GLU A 283 -25.36 -5.85 18.67
CA GLU A 283 -24.01 -5.27 18.60
C GLU A 283 -23.88 -4.23 17.48
N ALA A 284 -24.93 -4.08 16.64
CA ALA A 284 -24.92 -3.13 15.55
C ALA A 284 -24.94 -1.67 16.06
N PRO A 285 -24.20 -0.77 15.43
CA PRO A 285 -24.23 0.64 15.77
C PRO A 285 -25.61 1.24 15.46
N PHE A 286 -26.01 2.24 16.25
CA PHE A 286 -27.17 3.05 15.93
C PHE A 286 -26.92 3.86 14.65
N ILE A 287 -27.92 3.96 13.76
CA ILE A 287 -27.81 4.70 12.50
C ILE A 287 -28.77 5.89 12.51
N SER A 288 -28.22 7.11 12.47
CA SER A 288 -28.95 8.33 12.19
C SER A 288 -28.93 8.67 10.71
N PHE A 289 -30.02 9.13 10.16
CA PHE A 289 -30.15 9.51 8.76
C PHE A 289 -30.22 11.02 8.61
N TYR A 290 -29.35 11.57 7.77
CA TYR A 290 -29.30 13.00 7.45
C TYR A 290 -29.49 13.18 5.95
N ASP A 291 -30.38 14.13 5.58
CA ASP A 291 -30.61 14.45 4.17
C ASP A 291 -29.54 15.43 3.66
N SER A 292 -28.65 14.97 2.80
CA SER A 292 -27.58 15.79 2.23
C SER A 292 -28.13 16.96 1.38
N THR A 293 -29.34 16.84 0.82
CA THR A 293 -29.97 17.92 0.02
C THR A 293 -30.39 19.12 0.86
N GLN A 294 -30.48 18.95 2.17
CA GLN A 294 -30.83 20.03 3.13
C GLN A 294 -29.60 20.68 3.78
N LEU A 295 -28.42 20.21 3.48
CA LEU A 295 -27.19 20.72 4.08
C LEU A 295 -26.74 22.04 3.44
N THR A 296 -27.18 23.15 4.02
CA THR A 296 -26.80 24.51 3.61
C THR A 296 -25.61 25.06 4.40
N ASN A 297 -25.33 24.51 5.60
CA ASN A 297 -24.25 24.93 6.48
C ASN A 297 -23.58 23.69 7.11
N LEU A 298 -22.41 23.31 6.57
CA LEU A 298 -21.67 22.14 7.05
C LEU A 298 -21.14 22.32 8.49
N ASP A 299 -20.71 23.51 8.88
CA ASP A 299 -20.23 23.74 10.26
C ASP A 299 -21.34 23.48 11.28
N ALA A 300 -22.56 23.98 11.03
CA ALA A 300 -23.74 23.71 11.87
C ALA A 300 -24.11 22.22 11.86
N PHE A 301 -24.05 21.57 10.70
CA PHE A 301 -24.32 20.15 10.57
C PHE A 301 -23.36 19.29 11.40
N TYR A 302 -22.04 19.53 11.30
CA TYR A 302 -21.04 18.79 12.07
C TYR A 302 -21.20 19.00 13.58
N GLN A 303 -21.60 20.19 14.02
CA GLN A 303 -21.92 20.44 15.44
C GLN A 303 -23.17 19.65 15.88
N THR A 304 -24.20 19.59 15.05
CA THR A 304 -25.39 18.78 15.33
C THR A 304 -25.02 17.30 15.42
N ALA A 305 -24.35 16.75 14.43
CA ALA A 305 -23.90 15.35 14.41
C ALA A 305 -23.07 15.01 15.64
N LYS A 306 -22.18 15.92 16.07
CA LYS A 306 -21.38 15.76 17.29
C LYS A 306 -22.25 15.76 18.55
N THR A 307 -23.26 16.61 18.61
CA THR A 307 -24.19 16.67 19.74
C THR A 307 -25.06 15.43 19.82
N ASP A 308 -25.44 14.87 18.65
CA ASP A 308 -26.16 13.61 18.54
C ASP A 308 -25.31 12.40 18.92
N GLY A 309 -23.99 12.58 19.13
CA GLY A 309 -23.06 11.51 19.50
C GLY A 309 -22.58 10.68 18.32
N VAL A 310 -22.66 11.18 17.08
CA VAL A 310 -22.18 10.50 15.89
C VAL A 310 -20.65 10.37 15.93
N GLU A 311 -20.15 9.15 15.77
CA GLU A 311 -18.72 8.80 15.78
C GLU A 311 -18.12 8.69 14.38
N LEU A 312 -18.96 8.35 13.38
CA LEU A 312 -18.57 8.24 11.98
C LEU A 312 -19.70 8.78 11.10
N LEU A 313 -19.38 9.64 10.15
CA LEU A 313 -20.27 10.03 9.06
C LEU A 313 -19.97 9.17 7.83
N VAL A 314 -21.01 8.58 7.22
CA VAL A 314 -20.94 7.87 5.94
C VAL A 314 -21.75 8.64 4.91
N GLY A 315 -21.12 9.06 3.84
CA GLY A 315 -21.61 10.10 2.92
C GLY A 315 -20.87 11.43 3.19
N PRO A 316 -21.19 12.50 2.47
CA PRO A 316 -22.17 12.56 1.39
C PRO A 316 -21.71 11.87 0.11
N TRP A 317 -22.59 11.86 -0.90
CA TRP A 317 -22.26 11.37 -2.26
C TRP A 317 -21.94 12.52 -3.22
N GLU A 318 -22.48 13.69 -2.98
CA GLU A 318 -22.35 14.86 -3.84
C GLU A 318 -20.94 15.44 -3.77
N ARG A 319 -20.28 15.56 -4.93
CA ARG A 319 -18.88 16.04 -5.02
C ARG A 319 -18.69 17.44 -4.46
N GLU A 320 -19.67 18.29 -4.62
CA GLU A 320 -19.64 19.68 -4.13
C GLU A 320 -19.56 19.70 -2.60
N LEU A 321 -20.33 18.85 -1.91
CA LEU A 321 -20.26 18.73 -0.45
C LEU A 321 -18.95 18.10 -0.01
N ILE A 322 -18.46 17.07 -0.73
CA ILE A 322 -17.18 16.42 -0.44
C ILE A 322 -16.02 17.42 -0.58
N SER A 323 -16.04 18.26 -1.64
CA SER A 323 -15.04 19.30 -1.85
C SER A 323 -15.06 20.33 -0.70
N GLN A 324 -16.25 20.76 -0.26
CA GLN A 324 -16.37 21.67 0.87
C GLN A 324 -15.84 21.05 2.17
N ILE A 325 -16.10 19.75 2.43
CA ILE A 325 -15.58 19.01 3.58
C ILE A 325 -14.05 18.86 3.45
N GLY A 326 -13.55 18.54 2.27
CA GLY A 326 -12.12 18.36 1.99
C GLY A 326 -11.28 19.61 2.22
N ASN A 327 -11.89 20.79 2.09
CA ASN A 327 -11.24 22.09 2.29
C ASN A 327 -11.29 22.61 3.75
N LYS A 328 -11.80 21.80 4.70
CA LYS A 328 -11.93 22.17 6.12
C LYS A 328 -11.09 21.25 7.01
N THR A 329 -10.18 21.81 7.78
CA THR A 329 -9.38 21.06 8.77
C THR A 329 -10.05 20.93 10.14
N THR A 330 -11.18 21.60 10.35
CA THR A 330 -11.82 21.74 11.66
C THR A 330 -12.87 20.67 11.97
N PHE A 331 -13.25 19.84 10.98
CA PHE A 331 -14.24 18.78 11.18
C PHE A 331 -13.60 17.57 11.88
N ALA A 332 -13.99 17.35 13.14
CA ALA A 332 -13.40 16.33 13.99
C ALA A 332 -14.00 14.92 13.81
N ILE A 333 -15.23 14.82 13.28
CA ILE A 333 -15.86 13.51 13.05
C ILE A 333 -15.29 12.91 11.77
N PRO A 334 -14.70 11.70 11.83
CA PRO A 334 -14.30 10.97 10.63
C PRO A 334 -15.47 10.86 9.65
N THR A 335 -15.20 11.14 8.39
CA THR A 335 -16.20 11.14 7.32
C THR A 335 -15.76 10.26 6.17
N LEU A 336 -16.53 9.21 5.90
CA LEU A 336 -16.36 8.33 4.75
C LEU A 336 -17.25 8.81 3.62
N ALA A 337 -16.73 9.70 2.78
CA ALA A 337 -17.45 10.18 1.60
C ALA A 337 -17.68 9.04 0.59
N LEU A 338 -18.86 8.98 -0.02
CA LEU A 338 -19.22 7.92 -0.96
C LEU A 338 -18.92 8.28 -2.43
N ASN A 339 -17.95 9.15 -2.65
CA ASN A 339 -17.44 9.54 -3.96
C ASN A 339 -16.00 10.05 -3.82
N TYR A 340 -15.33 10.27 -4.97
CA TYR A 340 -13.97 10.76 -5.03
C TYR A 340 -13.93 12.22 -5.48
N LEU A 341 -13.01 12.99 -4.88
CA LEU A 341 -12.57 14.27 -5.40
C LEU A 341 -11.68 14.06 -6.63
N PRO A 342 -11.68 14.99 -7.58
CA PRO A 342 -10.70 14.99 -8.67
C PRO A 342 -9.27 15.00 -8.11
N ALA A 343 -8.34 14.31 -8.77
CA ALA A 343 -6.93 14.30 -8.36
C ALA A 343 -6.29 15.72 -8.33
N THR A 344 -6.89 16.67 -9.03
CA THR A 344 -6.49 18.10 -9.06
C THR A 344 -6.96 18.89 -7.83
N GLU A 345 -7.83 18.30 -6.99
CA GLU A 345 -8.39 18.91 -5.78
C GLU A 345 -8.11 18.03 -4.55
N PRO A 346 -6.87 17.92 -4.09
CA PRO A 346 -6.54 17.10 -2.94
C PRO A 346 -7.18 17.66 -1.68
N SER A 347 -7.74 16.77 -0.84
CA SER A 347 -8.27 17.15 0.46
C SER A 347 -7.16 17.56 1.42
N ILE A 348 -7.40 18.64 2.19
CA ILE A 348 -6.57 19.04 3.33
C ILE A 348 -7.15 18.55 4.67
N ASN A 349 -8.35 17.95 4.65
CA ASN A 349 -9.00 17.41 5.84
C ASN A 349 -8.44 16.01 6.17
N PRO A 350 -7.74 15.83 7.30
CA PRO A 350 -7.18 14.53 7.66
C PRO A 350 -8.24 13.49 8.06
N ASN A 351 -9.46 13.93 8.36
CA ASN A 351 -10.59 13.07 8.75
C ASN A 351 -11.54 12.75 7.58
N LEU A 352 -11.21 13.15 6.35
CA LEU A 352 -11.99 12.79 5.17
C LEU A 352 -11.38 11.57 4.47
N TYR A 353 -12.11 10.50 4.50
CA TYR A 353 -11.86 9.27 3.77
C TYR A 353 -12.80 9.21 2.56
N GLN A 354 -12.36 8.64 1.46
CA GLN A 354 -13.13 8.59 0.24
C GLN A 354 -13.28 7.14 -0.21
N PHE A 355 -14.51 6.71 -0.38
CA PHE A 355 -14.87 5.37 -0.85
C PHE A 355 -16.03 5.53 -1.84
N GLY A 356 -15.82 5.13 -3.07
CA GLY A 356 -16.83 5.23 -4.11
C GLY A 356 -16.74 4.07 -5.07
N ILE A 357 -17.83 3.74 -5.73
CA ILE A 357 -17.83 2.86 -6.87
C ILE A 357 -17.29 3.66 -8.05
N SER A 358 -15.97 3.63 -8.23
CA SER A 358 -15.29 4.26 -9.35
C SER A 358 -15.15 3.23 -10.47
N PRO A 359 -15.64 3.51 -11.67
CA PRO A 359 -15.42 2.64 -12.82
C PRO A 359 -13.95 2.32 -13.07
N GLU A 360 -13.07 3.27 -12.76
CA GLU A 360 -11.64 3.10 -12.85
C GLU A 360 -11.10 2.11 -11.80
N ASP A 361 -11.62 2.16 -10.56
CA ASP A 361 -11.20 1.23 -9.51
C ASP A 361 -11.71 -0.18 -9.77
N GLU A 362 -12.97 -0.33 -10.19
CA GLU A 362 -13.49 -1.61 -10.64
C GLU A 362 -12.66 -2.19 -11.79
N ALA A 363 -12.31 -1.36 -12.78
CA ALA A 363 -11.49 -1.78 -13.91
C ALA A 363 -10.08 -2.20 -13.48
N ARG A 364 -9.47 -1.51 -12.50
CA ARG A 364 -8.20 -1.93 -11.89
C ARG A 364 -8.35 -3.28 -11.17
N GLN A 365 -9.43 -3.46 -10.41
CA GLN A 365 -9.70 -4.74 -9.73
C GLN A 365 -9.88 -5.89 -10.72
N VAL A 366 -10.58 -5.67 -11.82
CA VAL A 366 -10.71 -6.65 -12.91
C VAL A 366 -9.34 -7.00 -13.48
N ALA A 367 -8.46 -6.02 -13.72
CA ALA A 367 -7.11 -6.26 -14.21
C ALA A 367 -6.28 -7.09 -13.22
N LEU A 368 -6.34 -6.76 -11.92
CA LEU A 368 -5.67 -7.50 -10.86
C LEU A 368 -6.20 -8.93 -10.73
N GLN A 369 -7.51 -9.11 -10.81
CA GLN A 369 -8.14 -10.43 -10.75
C GLN A 369 -7.72 -11.31 -11.92
N ALA A 370 -7.76 -10.78 -13.15
CA ALA A 370 -7.32 -11.50 -14.33
C ALA A 370 -5.85 -11.94 -14.23
N ALA A 371 -4.98 -11.01 -13.79
CA ALA A 371 -3.57 -11.32 -13.56
C ALA A 371 -3.36 -12.38 -12.45
N ASN A 372 -4.14 -12.32 -11.36
CA ASN A 372 -4.08 -13.31 -10.29
C ASN A 372 -4.57 -14.70 -10.72
N GLU A 373 -5.45 -14.78 -11.71
CA GLU A 373 -5.89 -16.01 -12.33
C GLU A 373 -4.89 -16.55 -13.39
N GLY A 374 -3.79 -15.82 -13.61
CA GLY A 374 -2.73 -16.19 -14.54
C GLY A 374 -3.00 -15.80 -16.00
N LEU A 375 -4.03 -14.97 -16.25
CA LEU A 375 -4.34 -14.48 -17.59
C LEU A 375 -3.38 -13.35 -17.97
N THR A 376 -2.83 -13.44 -19.19
CA THR A 376 -1.79 -12.52 -19.65
C THR A 376 -2.15 -11.74 -20.92
N LYS A 377 -3.25 -12.15 -21.62
CA LYS A 377 -3.64 -11.58 -22.91
C LYS A 377 -5.13 -11.23 -22.93
N ALA A 378 -5.44 -9.95 -23.08
CA ALA A 378 -6.80 -9.42 -23.04
C ALA A 378 -7.22 -8.81 -24.38
N ALA A 379 -8.40 -9.13 -24.88
CA ALA A 379 -9.12 -8.28 -25.84
C ALA A 379 -10.04 -7.31 -25.10
N ILE A 380 -10.20 -6.09 -25.60
CA ILE A 380 -11.09 -5.07 -25.02
C ILE A 380 -12.23 -4.79 -26.01
N ILE A 381 -13.46 -4.70 -25.49
CA ILE A 381 -14.61 -4.20 -26.23
C ILE A 381 -15.14 -2.96 -25.51
N SER A 382 -15.13 -1.79 -26.16
CA SER A 382 -15.44 -0.51 -25.54
C SER A 382 -16.29 0.41 -26.42
N LEU A 383 -16.85 1.46 -25.79
CA LEU A 383 -17.59 2.54 -26.47
C LEU A 383 -16.68 3.75 -26.61
N PRO A 384 -16.29 4.17 -27.83
CA PRO A 384 -15.32 5.26 -28.03
C PRO A 384 -15.84 6.63 -27.56
N ASP A 385 -17.14 6.87 -27.69
CA ASP A 385 -17.75 8.18 -27.36
C ASP A 385 -18.37 8.24 -25.96
N HIS A 386 -18.08 7.26 -25.11
CA HIS A 386 -18.62 7.20 -23.76
C HIS A 386 -17.53 7.46 -22.72
N PRO A 387 -17.52 8.61 -22.02
CA PRO A 387 -16.43 9.01 -21.12
C PRO A 387 -16.10 7.97 -20.04
N LEU A 388 -17.12 7.31 -19.49
CA LEU A 388 -16.95 6.26 -18.48
C LEU A 388 -16.22 5.04 -19.07
N SER A 389 -16.63 4.59 -20.28
CA SER A 389 -15.99 3.47 -20.96
C SER A 389 -14.52 3.77 -21.28
N GLN A 390 -14.20 4.99 -21.72
CA GLN A 390 -12.82 5.43 -21.97
C GLN A 390 -11.95 5.38 -20.71
N ARG A 391 -12.46 5.94 -19.58
CA ARG A 391 -11.72 5.98 -18.31
C ARG A 391 -11.51 4.58 -17.74
N ALA A 392 -12.54 3.73 -17.75
CA ALA A 392 -12.44 2.35 -17.29
C ALA A 392 -11.46 1.54 -18.15
N THR A 393 -11.54 1.69 -19.48
CA THR A 393 -10.61 1.02 -20.42
C THR A 393 -9.16 1.46 -20.19
N ALA A 394 -8.92 2.75 -19.98
CA ALA A 394 -7.59 3.27 -19.70
C ALA A 394 -7.03 2.73 -18.37
N ALA A 395 -7.85 2.72 -17.32
CA ALA A 395 -7.47 2.21 -15.99
C ALA A 395 -7.16 0.69 -16.04
N PHE A 396 -8.01 -0.09 -16.71
CA PHE A 396 -7.78 -1.51 -16.94
C PHE A 396 -6.46 -1.76 -17.68
N SER A 397 -6.30 -1.13 -18.86
CA SER A 397 -5.12 -1.35 -19.70
C SER A 397 -3.83 -1.00 -18.98
N HIS A 398 -3.81 0.14 -18.29
CA HIS A 398 -2.64 0.57 -17.53
C HIS A 398 -2.27 -0.43 -16.42
N THR A 399 -3.25 -0.85 -15.63
CA THR A 399 -3.03 -1.79 -14.52
C THR A 399 -2.64 -3.16 -15.04
N PHE A 400 -3.34 -3.68 -16.06
CA PHE A 400 -3.06 -5.00 -16.62
C PHE A 400 -1.65 -5.09 -17.22
N GLN A 401 -1.21 -4.04 -17.92
CA GLN A 401 0.15 -3.95 -18.46
C GLN A 401 1.21 -3.84 -17.35
N GLN A 402 0.93 -3.12 -16.26
CA GLN A 402 1.83 -3.08 -15.09
C GLN A 402 2.00 -4.44 -14.43
N MET A 403 0.96 -5.31 -14.52
CA MET A 403 1.00 -6.67 -14.03
C MET A 403 1.61 -7.68 -15.02
N GLY A 404 2.20 -7.19 -16.12
CA GLY A 404 2.83 -8.03 -17.15
C GLY A 404 1.88 -8.53 -18.23
N GLY A 405 0.62 -8.12 -18.19
CA GLY A 405 -0.36 -8.47 -19.23
C GLY A 405 -0.20 -7.64 -20.51
N SER A 406 -0.79 -8.09 -21.59
CA SER A 406 -0.81 -7.42 -22.90
C SER A 406 -2.24 -7.30 -23.43
N ILE A 407 -2.52 -6.18 -24.12
CA ILE A 407 -3.77 -5.97 -24.84
C ILE A 407 -3.54 -6.44 -26.27
N THR A 408 -4.23 -7.51 -26.68
CA THR A 408 -4.11 -8.09 -28.03
C THR A 408 -4.83 -7.23 -29.06
N GLN A 409 -6.04 -6.74 -28.71
CA GLN A 409 -6.77 -5.79 -29.52
C GLN A 409 -7.79 -4.98 -28.72
N THR A 410 -8.23 -3.86 -29.28
CA THR A 410 -9.33 -3.05 -28.77
C THR A 410 -10.39 -2.87 -29.84
N ILE A 411 -11.58 -3.43 -29.60
CA ILE A 411 -12.74 -3.32 -30.49
C ILE A 411 -13.61 -2.16 -30.02
N GLN A 412 -13.69 -1.10 -30.82
CA GLN A 412 -14.53 0.05 -30.54
C GLN A 412 -15.88 -0.05 -31.25
N LEU A 413 -16.95 0.02 -30.47
CA LEU A 413 -18.32 -0.11 -30.98
C LEU A 413 -18.94 1.29 -31.19
N ALA A 414 -18.90 1.77 -32.42
CA ALA A 414 -19.58 3.02 -32.79
C ALA A 414 -21.09 2.78 -33.08
N PRO A 415 -21.96 3.78 -32.87
CA PRO A 415 -23.38 3.71 -33.23
C PRO A 415 -23.59 3.36 -34.72
N GLY A 416 -24.53 2.43 -34.99
CA GLY A 416 -24.84 2.02 -36.35
C GLY A 416 -24.00 0.89 -36.93
N ASN A 417 -22.97 0.44 -36.24
CA ASN A 417 -22.12 -0.67 -36.67
C ASN A 417 -22.86 -2.02 -36.60
N PRO A 418 -22.63 -2.95 -37.57
CA PRO A 418 -23.16 -4.30 -37.49
C PRO A 418 -22.42 -5.13 -36.44
N LEU A 419 -22.90 -5.03 -35.16
CA LEU A 419 -22.24 -5.58 -33.95
C LEU A 419 -21.80 -7.05 -34.12
N GLN A 420 -22.68 -7.89 -34.60
CA GLN A 420 -22.40 -9.32 -34.80
C GLN A 420 -21.20 -9.56 -35.72
N GLN A 421 -21.19 -8.91 -36.88
CA GLN A 421 -20.10 -9.10 -37.85
C GLN A 421 -18.76 -8.60 -37.35
N ILE A 422 -18.76 -7.44 -36.69
CA ILE A 422 -17.53 -6.83 -36.15
C ILE A 422 -16.94 -7.73 -35.07
N ILE A 423 -17.73 -8.12 -34.08
CA ILE A 423 -17.25 -8.94 -32.96
C ILE A 423 -16.84 -10.32 -33.44
N THR A 424 -17.70 -11.01 -34.21
CA THR A 424 -17.37 -12.34 -34.68
C THR A 424 -16.12 -12.37 -35.55
N LYS A 425 -15.94 -11.37 -36.43
CA LYS A 425 -14.77 -11.28 -37.29
C LYS A 425 -13.50 -10.91 -36.56
N GLN A 426 -13.59 -9.91 -35.68
CA GLN A 426 -12.40 -9.40 -34.99
C GLN A 426 -11.94 -10.34 -33.89
N LEU A 427 -12.83 -10.87 -33.05
CA LEU A 427 -12.44 -11.86 -32.03
C LEU A 427 -11.97 -13.18 -32.67
N ALA A 428 -12.57 -13.63 -33.79
CA ALA A 428 -12.09 -14.82 -34.46
C ALA A 428 -10.71 -14.65 -35.11
N SER A 429 -10.29 -13.39 -35.40
CA SER A 429 -8.94 -13.10 -35.89
C SER A 429 -7.90 -12.97 -34.75
N ASP A 430 -8.35 -12.81 -33.52
CA ASP A 430 -7.50 -12.72 -32.33
C ASP A 430 -7.38 -14.10 -31.68
N GLN A 431 -6.39 -14.88 -32.15
CA GLN A 431 -6.11 -16.21 -31.61
C GLN A 431 -5.32 -16.18 -30.31
N GLU A 432 -4.91 -14.99 -29.85
CA GLU A 432 -4.06 -14.84 -28.68
C GLU A 432 -4.83 -14.38 -27.43
N ALA A 433 -6.02 -13.80 -27.58
CA ALA A 433 -6.82 -13.35 -26.46
C ALA A 433 -7.25 -14.53 -25.57
N GLU A 434 -7.00 -14.42 -24.28
CA GLU A 434 -7.40 -15.38 -23.25
C GLU A 434 -8.73 -15.01 -22.61
N PHE A 435 -9.11 -13.73 -22.66
CA PHE A 435 -10.39 -13.22 -22.17
C PHE A 435 -10.76 -11.88 -22.80
N VAL A 436 -11.99 -11.45 -22.56
CA VAL A 436 -12.53 -10.17 -23.03
C VAL A 436 -12.84 -9.26 -21.85
N PHE A 437 -12.29 -8.04 -21.85
CA PHE A 437 -12.75 -6.97 -20.96
C PHE A 437 -13.83 -6.14 -21.65
N LEU A 438 -15.07 -6.22 -21.15
CA LEU A 438 -16.25 -5.65 -21.77
C LEU A 438 -16.68 -4.33 -21.09
N GLN A 439 -16.61 -3.22 -21.81
CA GLN A 439 -16.98 -1.88 -21.35
C GLN A 439 -18.09 -1.26 -22.18
N THR A 440 -19.33 -1.66 -21.90
CA THR A 440 -20.52 -1.23 -22.63
C THR A 440 -21.69 -0.96 -21.67
N SER A 441 -22.82 -0.52 -22.20
CA SER A 441 -24.06 -0.44 -21.40
C SER A 441 -24.69 -1.84 -21.19
N PRO A 442 -25.44 -2.08 -20.12
CA PRO A 442 -26.05 -3.39 -19.85
C PRO A 442 -26.90 -3.95 -21.00
N PRO A 443 -27.78 -3.16 -21.64
CA PRO A 443 -28.54 -3.67 -22.79
C PRO A 443 -27.65 -4.10 -23.96
N LEU A 444 -26.54 -3.40 -24.17
CA LEU A 444 -25.60 -3.73 -25.21
C LEU A 444 -24.76 -4.96 -24.84
N ALA A 445 -24.29 -5.06 -23.62
CA ALA A 445 -23.58 -6.23 -23.09
C ALA A 445 -24.43 -7.52 -23.29
N LYS A 446 -25.70 -7.48 -22.94
CA LYS A 446 -26.65 -8.60 -23.13
C LYS A 446 -26.77 -9.04 -24.59
N ARG A 447 -26.71 -8.10 -25.52
CA ARG A 447 -26.74 -8.41 -26.98
C ARG A 447 -25.41 -8.95 -27.51
N LEU A 448 -24.28 -8.61 -26.87
CA LEU A 448 -22.94 -8.98 -27.33
C LEU A 448 -22.50 -10.35 -26.82
N LEU A 449 -22.89 -10.72 -25.60
CA LEU A 449 -22.45 -11.95 -24.94
C LEU A 449 -22.62 -13.22 -25.81
N PRO A 450 -23.76 -13.44 -26.51
CA PRO A 450 -23.90 -14.62 -27.36
C PRO A 450 -22.91 -14.69 -28.53
N PHE A 451 -22.30 -13.59 -28.91
CA PHE A 451 -21.30 -13.54 -29.98
C PHE A 451 -19.86 -13.63 -29.45
N ILE A 452 -19.64 -13.35 -28.17
CA ILE A 452 -18.34 -13.46 -27.50
C ILE A 452 -18.16 -14.86 -26.93
N GLN A 453 -19.22 -15.40 -26.29
CA GLN A 453 -19.23 -16.72 -25.68
C GLN A 453 -19.85 -17.75 -26.65
N ARG A 454 -19.11 -18.09 -27.70
CA ARG A 454 -19.52 -19.09 -28.66
C ARG A 454 -18.90 -20.45 -28.34
N ASP A 455 -19.54 -21.53 -28.74
CA ASP A 455 -19.05 -22.91 -28.54
C ASP A 455 -17.66 -23.15 -29.17
N ASP A 456 -17.35 -22.42 -30.25
CA ASP A 456 -16.07 -22.49 -30.96
C ASP A 456 -14.99 -21.55 -30.42
N LEU A 457 -15.36 -20.58 -29.55
CA LEU A 457 -14.42 -19.65 -28.94
C LEU A 457 -14.94 -19.19 -27.55
N PRO A 458 -14.84 -20.03 -26.50
CA PRO A 458 -15.40 -19.73 -25.17
C PRO A 458 -14.49 -18.82 -24.38
N LEU A 459 -14.37 -17.53 -24.77
CA LEU A 459 -13.57 -16.57 -24.02
C LEU A 459 -14.32 -16.13 -22.76
N PRO A 460 -13.69 -16.19 -21.56
CA PRO A 460 -14.21 -15.56 -20.36
C PRO A 460 -14.45 -14.08 -20.58
N VAL A 461 -15.53 -13.54 -20.01
CA VAL A 461 -15.86 -12.11 -20.08
C VAL A 461 -15.81 -11.49 -18.71
N TYR A 462 -15.03 -10.45 -18.58
CA TYR A 462 -14.91 -9.60 -17.39
C TYR A 462 -15.50 -8.23 -17.69
N ALA A 463 -16.21 -7.68 -16.73
CA ALA A 463 -16.82 -6.35 -16.87
C ALA A 463 -16.91 -5.67 -15.51
N ILE A 464 -17.06 -4.34 -15.50
CA ILE A 464 -17.42 -3.59 -14.31
C ILE A 464 -18.94 -3.61 -14.07
N SER A 465 -19.37 -3.28 -12.84
CA SER A 465 -20.77 -3.36 -12.38
C SER A 465 -21.76 -2.63 -13.30
N VAL A 466 -21.37 -1.48 -13.85
CA VAL A 466 -22.20 -0.69 -14.76
C VAL A 466 -22.56 -1.45 -16.04
N ALA A 467 -21.73 -2.39 -16.49
CA ALA A 467 -22.01 -3.18 -17.71
C ALA A 467 -22.93 -4.37 -17.44
N ILE A 468 -23.12 -4.79 -16.18
CA ILE A 468 -23.79 -6.05 -15.82
C ILE A 468 -24.99 -5.88 -14.88
N SER A 469 -25.43 -4.67 -14.58
CA SER A 469 -26.47 -4.40 -13.58
C SER A 469 -27.82 -5.11 -13.79
N ASP A 470 -28.10 -5.67 -14.98
CA ASP A 470 -29.34 -6.36 -15.30
C ASP A 470 -29.22 -7.91 -15.36
N PHE A 471 -28.04 -8.47 -15.01
CA PHE A 471 -27.77 -9.91 -15.19
C PHE A 471 -28.34 -10.82 -14.08
N ASN A 472 -28.84 -10.29 -12.98
CA ASN A 472 -29.40 -11.08 -11.86
C ASN A 472 -30.69 -11.87 -12.19
N GLN A 473 -31.17 -11.87 -13.45
CA GLN A 473 -32.31 -12.63 -13.91
C GLN A 473 -32.00 -13.77 -14.91
N VAL A 474 -30.72 -14.05 -15.18
CA VAL A 474 -30.38 -15.17 -16.06
C VAL A 474 -30.08 -16.39 -15.21
N GLU A 475 -30.96 -17.38 -15.30
CA GLU A 475 -30.91 -18.67 -14.64
C GLU A 475 -29.53 -19.33 -14.74
N SER A 476 -29.15 -19.98 -13.66
CA SER A 476 -27.98 -20.81 -13.45
C SER A 476 -27.85 -21.95 -14.47
N SER A 477 -27.45 -21.67 -15.70
CA SER A 477 -26.97 -22.69 -16.61
C SER A 477 -25.52 -22.39 -16.99
N SER A 478 -24.64 -23.14 -16.32
CA SER A 478 -23.27 -23.51 -16.71
C SER A 478 -22.43 -22.44 -17.41
N HIS A 479 -21.40 -21.95 -16.72
CA HIS A 479 -20.22 -21.22 -17.19
C HIS A 479 -20.24 -19.69 -17.21
N TYR A 480 -21.15 -19.02 -16.50
CA TYR A 480 -21.03 -17.56 -16.27
C TYR A 480 -20.15 -17.28 -15.05
N ARG A 481 -18.86 -17.02 -15.25
CA ARG A 481 -18.04 -16.34 -14.25
C ARG A 481 -18.12 -14.82 -14.46
N CYS A 482 -19.31 -14.24 -14.33
CA CYS A 482 -19.44 -12.84 -13.99
C CYS A 482 -19.24 -12.73 -12.49
N GLN A 483 -18.01 -12.56 -12.04
CA GLN A 483 -17.74 -12.19 -10.65
C GLN A 483 -17.97 -10.69 -10.52
N SER A 484 -19.18 -10.30 -10.06
CA SER A 484 -19.34 -9.03 -9.38
C SER A 484 -18.56 -9.17 -8.07
N LEU A 485 -17.51 -8.40 -7.92
CA LEU A 485 -16.84 -8.22 -6.63
C LEU A 485 -17.83 -7.48 -5.72
N HIS A 486 -18.49 -8.18 -4.81
CA HIS A 486 -19.23 -7.63 -3.67
C HIS A 486 -18.29 -7.47 -2.49
#